data_3ce646ecf3a15a69746f25436ccdea2c
#
_entry.id   3ce646ecf3a15a69746f25436ccdea2c
#
_cell.length_a   1.000
_cell.length_b   1.000
_cell.length_c   1.000
_cell.angle_alpha   90.00
_cell.angle_beta   90.00
_cell.angle_gamma   90.00
#
_symmetry.space_group_name_H-M   'P 1'
#
loop_
_entity.id
_entity.type
_entity.pdbx_description
1 polymer ?
#
loop_
_entity_poly.entity_id
_entity_poly.type
_entity_poly.pdbx_seq_one_letter_code
_entity_poly.pdbx_strand_id
1 'polypeptide(L)'
;MGVDAFRIDTVKHVSRVMFNRHFIPAFKAAGGENFYMFGEVCTRVNEVWNHGVAPLSTPFYTWKERSEYSADDSVAVHEGYEYEKNMGPNNQPISDNHALTGAYGNDYHKPDYSQASGLNVIDFPMHWNFSNASQAYGMRGQDYNYNDATWNVVYVDSHDYGPNMDNRYPGDTNAWAENMTYMWTFRGIPCLYYGSEIRFKAGADADKGPSAPLEKTGRAYYGDNIEGTVTATDFGEYTNASGAVKATLENPLPQHLRDLNKIRRAIPALQKGQYSNTGCDGSMAFKRRYVDDEVDSFVLVTIGGDATFTNLPAGTYVDVITGDSKTIAEGGSIITSGCSGAGNARIYVNTSLKGCEIAGKIAKYSSFLK
;
A
#
# COMPACT_ATOMS: atom_id res chain seq x y z
N MET A 1 8.97 -19.84 -17.40
CA MET A 1 7.51 -19.70 -17.28
C MET A 1 7.08 -18.21 -17.18
N GLY A 2 7.99 -17.24 -17.17
CA GLY A 2 7.65 -15.80 -17.18
C GLY A 2 6.86 -15.31 -15.97
N VAL A 3 7.16 -15.84 -14.79
CA VAL A 3 6.57 -15.37 -13.53
C VAL A 3 7.46 -14.28 -12.97
N ASP A 4 6.88 -13.11 -12.66
CA ASP A 4 7.63 -11.94 -12.21
C ASP A 4 7.62 -11.76 -10.68
N ALA A 5 6.68 -12.40 -9.98
CA ALA A 5 6.53 -12.27 -8.54
C ALA A 5 5.85 -13.51 -7.91
N PHE A 6 6.03 -13.70 -6.59
CA PHE A 6 5.29 -14.68 -5.80
C PHE A 6 4.48 -14.02 -4.67
N ARG A 7 3.22 -14.40 -4.57
CA ARG A 7 2.47 -14.36 -3.31
C ARG A 7 2.63 -15.72 -2.63
N ILE A 8 3.17 -15.73 -1.43
CA ILE A 8 3.45 -16.94 -0.67
C ILE A 8 2.43 -17.05 0.45
N ASP A 9 1.67 -18.13 0.39
CA ASP A 9 0.64 -18.46 1.37
C ASP A 9 1.24 -18.94 2.69
N THR A 10 0.53 -18.74 3.80
CA THR A 10 0.83 -19.35 5.12
C THR A 10 2.26 -19.17 5.63
N VAL A 11 2.93 -18.09 5.26
CA VAL A 11 4.34 -17.83 5.60
C VAL A 11 4.61 -17.91 7.10
N LYS A 12 3.69 -17.45 7.95
CA LYS A 12 3.83 -17.48 9.41
C LYS A 12 3.98 -18.89 10.00
N HIS A 13 3.63 -19.94 9.25
CA HIS A 13 3.74 -21.33 9.70
C HIS A 13 5.10 -21.96 9.38
N VAL A 14 5.98 -21.23 8.73
CA VAL A 14 7.34 -21.64 8.39
C VAL A 14 8.33 -20.69 9.08
N SER A 15 9.37 -21.26 9.69
CA SER A 15 10.39 -20.46 10.36
C SER A 15 11.06 -19.47 9.40
N ARG A 16 11.31 -18.24 9.87
CA ARG A 16 12.08 -17.21 9.16
C ARG A 16 13.46 -17.71 8.73
N VAL A 17 14.12 -18.55 9.57
CA VAL A 17 15.40 -19.20 9.25
C VAL A 17 15.31 -19.95 7.92
N MET A 18 14.25 -20.73 7.72
CA MET A 18 14.06 -21.49 6.47
C MET A 18 13.84 -20.58 5.26
N PHE A 19 13.07 -19.49 5.43
CA PHE A 19 12.93 -18.48 4.37
C PHE A 19 14.27 -17.83 4.02
N ASN A 20 15.00 -17.37 5.02
CA ASN A 20 16.27 -16.66 4.83
C ASN A 20 17.37 -17.53 4.21
N ARG A 21 17.46 -18.81 4.63
CA ARG A 21 18.54 -19.71 4.21
C ARG A 21 18.27 -20.45 2.91
N HIS A 22 17.01 -20.76 2.62
CA HIS A 22 16.66 -21.68 1.54
C HIS A 22 15.72 -21.06 0.50
N PHE A 23 14.51 -20.62 0.92
CA PHE A 23 13.50 -20.24 -0.05
C PHE A 23 13.85 -18.94 -0.79
N ILE A 24 14.19 -17.87 -0.07
CA ILE A 24 14.50 -16.57 -0.67
C ILE A 24 15.72 -16.66 -1.60
N PRO A 25 16.86 -17.25 -1.19
CA PRO A 25 18.01 -17.44 -2.09
C PRO A 25 17.68 -18.27 -3.34
N ALA A 26 16.91 -19.35 -3.20
CA ALA A 26 16.52 -20.19 -4.32
C ALA A 26 15.62 -19.45 -5.32
N PHE A 27 14.66 -18.66 -4.82
CA PHE A 27 13.76 -17.87 -5.68
C PHE A 27 14.51 -16.75 -6.40
N LYS A 28 15.42 -16.06 -5.72
CA LYS A 28 16.28 -15.05 -6.34
C LYS A 28 17.23 -15.64 -7.37
N ALA A 29 17.81 -16.79 -7.10
CA ALA A 29 18.67 -17.48 -8.07
C ALA A 29 17.92 -17.84 -9.36
N ALA A 30 16.62 -18.16 -9.25
CA ALA A 30 15.79 -18.51 -10.41
C ALA A 30 15.16 -17.30 -11.11
N GLY A 31 14.75 -16.28 -10.34
CA GLY A 31 13.99 -15.11 -10.82
C GLY A 31 14.81 -13.83 -11.00
N GLY A 32 16.04 -13.80 -10.49
CA GLY A 32 16.90 -12.61 -10.47
C GLY A 32 16.78 -11.82 -9.16
N GLU A 33 17.74 -10.92 -8.92
CA GLU A 33 17.82 -10.13 -7.67
C GLU A 33 16.58 -9.25 -7.43
N ASN A 34 15.92 -8.80 -8.49
CA ASN A 34 14.73 -7.96 -8.41
C ASN A 34 13.41 -8.75 -8.37
N PHE A 35 13.48 -10.10 -8.23
CA PHE A 35 12.27 -10.92 -8.14
C PHE A 35 11.48 -10.57 -6.89
N TYR A 36 10.25 -10.08 -7.09
CA TYR A 36 9.41 -9.61 -5.99
C TYR A 36 8.71 -10.78 -5.29
N MET A 37 8.80 -10.82 -3.97
CA MET A 37 8.14 -11.82 -3.14
C MET A 37 7.42 -11.13 -1.99
N PHE A 38 6.20 -11.56 -1.71
CA PHE A 38 5.49 -11.14 -0.52
C PHE A 38 4.72 -12.31 0.12
N GLY A 39 4.71 -12.31 1.42
CA GLY A 39 4.17 -13.40 2.21
C GLY A 39 2.91 -13.04 3.00
N GLU A 40 2.06 -14.03 3.18
CA GLU A 40 0.98 -13.95 4.13
C GLU A 40 1.49 -14.28 5.53
N VAL A 41 1.67 -13.24 6.33
CA VAL A 41 1.98 -13.32 7.76
C VAL A 41 0.80 -12.70 8.52
N CYS A 42 -0.28 -13.48 8.63
CA CYS A 42 -1.55 -13.05 9.24
C CYS A 42 -1.39 -12.91 10.76
N THR A 43 -0.75 -11.84 11.19
CA THR A 43 -0.51 -11.47 12.59
C THR A 43 -0.27 -9.96 12.70
N ARG A 44 -0.27 -9.43 13.94
CA ARG A 44 0.06 -8.04 14.24
C ARG A 44 1.56 -7.89 14.55
N VAL A 45 1.95 -6.71 14.97
CA VAL A 45 3.30 -6.47 15.45
C VAL A 45 3.47 -7.12 16.83
N ASN A 46 4.45 -8.01 16.96
CA ASN A 46 4.81 -8.72 18.19
C ASN A 46 3.60 -9.35 18.89
N GLU A 47 2.80 -10.07 18.15
CA GLU A 47 1.62 -10.77 18.67
C GLU A 47 1.97 -12.20 19.12
N VAL A 48 1.61 -12.55 20.35
CA VAL A 48 1.62 -13.95 20.81
C VAL A 48 0.39 -14.62 20.22
N TRP A 49 0.60 -15.53 19.28
CA TRP A 49 -0.48 -16.22 18.61
C TRP A 49 -0.53 -17.68 19.01
N ASN A 50 -1.71 -18.08 19.49
CA ASN A 50 -2.13 -19.50 19.60
C ASN A 50 -1.34 -20.39 20.58
N HIS A 51 -1.92 -20.68 21.73
CA HIS A 51 -1.51 -21.81 22.59
C HIS A 51 -0.05 -21.82 23.06
N GLY A 52 0.51 -20.67 23.38
CA GLY A 52 1.86 -20.58 23.95
C GLY A 52 2.99 -20.69 22.93
N VAL A 53 2.68 -20.56 21.64
CA VAL A 53 3.70 -20.42 20.58
C VAL A 53 4.41 -19.07 20.72
N ALA A 54 5.65 -18.97 20.24
CA ALA A 54 6.44 -17.75 20.24
C ALA A 54 5.67 -16.57 19.64
N PRO A 55 5.85 -15.35 20.16
CA PRO A 55 5.25 -14.18 19.57
C PRO A 55 5.71 -14.04 18.11
N LEU A 56 4.73 -13.93 17.23
CA LEU A 56 4.97 -13.64 15.82
C LEU A 56 4.78 -12.15 15.57
N SER A 57 5.45 -11.65 14.57
CA SER A 57 5.31 -10.27 14.13
C SER A 57 5.42 -10.23 12.60
N THR A 58 4.43 -9.65 11.94
CA THR A 58 4.46 -9.47 10.48
C THR A 58 5.76 -8.80 10.02
N PRO A 59 6.25 -7.72 10.65
CA PRO A 59 7.49 -7.09 10.27
C PRO A 59 8.73 -7.99 10.32
N PHE A 60 8.78 -8.98 11.21
CA PHE A 60 9.99 -9.83 11.36
C PHE A 60 10.40 -10.51 10.06
N TYR A 61 9.45 -10.92 9.26
CA TYR A 61 9.72 -11.60 7.99
C TYR A 61 10.40 -10.72 6.94
N THR A 62 10.40 -9.40 7.14
CA THR A 62 11.11 -8.45 6.26
C THR A 62 12.60 -8.31 6.59
N TRP A 63 13.06 -8.91 7.71
CA TRP A 63 14.42 -8.81 8.21
C TRP A 63 15.22 -10.09 8.01
N LYS A 64 16.53 -9.95 7.80
CA LYS A 64 17.46 -11.08 7.83
C LYS A 64 17.48 -11.75 9.21
N GLU A 65 17.75 -13.04 9.19
CA GLU A 65 18.10 -13.76 10.40
C GLU A 65 19.46 -13.34 10.96
N ARG A 66 19.64 -13.60 12.23
CA ARG A 66 20.91 -13.35 12.92
C ARG A 66 21.98 -14.28 12.37
N SER A 67 23.18 -13.72 12.14
CA SER A 67 24.33 -14.47 11.62
C SER A 67 24.93 -15.46 12.63
N GLU A 68 24.62 -15.27 13.91
CA GLU A 68 25.15 -16.08 15.02
C GLU A 68 24.45 -17.44 15.19
N TYR A 69 23.27 -17.63 14.54
CA TYR A 69 22.57 -18.89 14.62
C TYR A 69 23.38 -20.04 14.04
N SER A 70 23.23 -21.22 14.67
CA SER A 70 23.90 -22.47 14.29
C SER A 70 23.81 -22.71 12.76
N ALA A 71 24.86 -23.36 12.21
CA ALA A 71 24.82 -23.81 10.83
C ALA A 71 23.84 -24.99 10.62
N ASP A 72 23.49 -25.71 11.68
CA ASP A 72 22.45 -26.74 11.66
C ASP A 72 21.07 -26.09 11.69
N ASP A 73 20.27 -26.37 10.67
CA ASP A 73 18.97 -25.72 10.49
C ASP A 73 17.99 -26.01 11.63
N SER A 74 18.00 -27.23 12.18
CA SER A 74 17.10 -27.60 13.28
C SER A 74 17.44 -26.84 14.55
N VAL A 75 18.74 -26.68 14.82
CA VAL A 75 19.23 -25.88 15.95
C VAL A 75 18.94 -24.39 15.72
N ALA A 76 19.22 -23.88 14.53
CA ALA A 76 18.97 -22.48 14.18
C ALA A 76 17.48 -22.10 14.27
N VAL A 77 16.58 -22.98 13.86
CA VAL A 77 15.13 -22.78 14.00
C VAL A 77 14.74 -22.67 15.47
N HIS A 78 15.31 -23.51 16.34
CA HIS A 78 15.07 -23.42 17.78
C HIS A 78 15.66 -22.15 18.40
N GLU A 79 16.86 -21.76 17.99
CA GLU A 79 17.50 -20.50 18.44
C GLU A 79 16.69 -19.28 18.01
N GLY A 80 16.18 -19.27 16.77
CA GLY A 80 15.27 -18.23 16.26
C GLY A 80 13.98 -18.15 17.07
N TYR A 81 13.38 -19.29 17.37
CA TYR A 81 12.19 -19.38 18.22
C TYR A 81 12.42 -18.79 19.61
N GLU A 82 13.50 -19.18 20.28
CA GLU A 82 13.82 -18.67 21.63
C GLU A 82 14.15 -17.17 21.62
N TYR A 83 14.80 -16.69 20.55
CA TYR A 83 15.07 -15.27 20.40
C TYR A 83 13.78 -14.47 20.24
N GLU A 84 12.89 -14.87 19.33
CA GLU A 84 11.63 -14.19 19.05
C GLU A 84 10.67 -14.25 20.26
N LYS A 85 10.63 -15.37 20.98
CA LYS A 85 9.83 -15.53 22.20
C LYS A 85 10.19 -14.51 23.29
N ASN A 86 11.46 -14.15 23.36
CA ASN A 86 11.97 -13.21 24.36
C ASN A 86 12.06 -11.77 23.83
N MET A 87 11.72 -11.55 22.55
CA MET A 87 11.78 -10.24 21.94
C MET A 87 10.54 -9.41 22.33
N GLY A 88 10.77 -8.36 23.10
CA GLY A 88 9.73 -7.36 23.37
C GLY A 88 9.55 -6.39 22.21
N PRO A 89 8.47 -5.59 22.19
CA PRO A 89 8.23 -4.58 21.15
C PRO A 89 9.42 -3.61 20.93
N ASN A 90 10.13 -3.30 22.00
CA ASN A 90 11.27 -2.37 21.96
C ASN A 90 12.59 -3.01 21.48
N ASN A 91 12.61 -4.32 21.28
CA ASN A 91 13.80 -5.07 20.87
C ASN A 91 13.72 -5.52 19.40
N GLN A 92 12.65 -5.15 18.70
CA GLN A 92 12.52 -5.41 17.26
C GLN A 92 13.54 -4.58 16.49
N PRO A 93 14.08 -5.10 15.37
CA PRO A 93 14.82 -4.28 14.43
C PRO A 93 13.94 -3.12 13.95
N ILE A 94 14.54 -1.97 13.72
CA ILE A 94 13.85 -0.79 13.20
C ILE A 94 14.57 -0.20 12.00
N SER A 95 13.84 0.45 11.11
CA SER A 95 14.35 1.11 9.92
C SER A 95 13.57 2.39 9.62
N ASP A 96 14.25 3.34 8.99
CA ASP A 96 13.67 4.55 8.43
C ASP A 96 13.58 4.52 6.90
N ASN A 97 13.84 3.38 6.26
CA ASN A 97 13.81 3.21 4.81
C ASN A 97 12.53 3.73 4.13
N HIS A 98 11.41 3.71 4.84
CA HIS A 98 10.12 4.24 4.37
C HIS A 98 9.97 5.76 4.56
N ALA A 99 10.83 6.41 5.35
CA ALA A 99 10.62 7.76 5.85
C ALA A 99 11.48 8.80 5.14
N LEU A 100 10.90 9.96 4.84
CA LEU A 100 11.68 11.15 4.51
C LEU A 100 12.37 11.68 5.76
N THR A 101 13.62 12.10 5.59
CA THR A 101 14.49 12.62 6.64
C THR A 101 14.64 14.15 6.58
N GLY A 102 15.61 14.68 7.33
CA GLY A 102 15.85 16.11 7.45
C GLY A 102 14.93 16.81 8.43
N ALA A 103 15.25 18.03 8.80
CA ALA A 103 14.54 18.81 9.81
C ALA A 103 13.07 19.04 9.47
N TYR A 104 12.74 19.05 8.20
CA TYR A 104 11.38 19.30 7.69
C TYR A 104 10.74 18.08 7.05
N GLY A 105 11.40 16.89 7.09
CA GLY A 105 10.88 15.68 6.46
C GLY A 105 10.69 15.82 4.96
N ASN A 106 11.64 16.46 4.28
CA ASN A 106 11.63 16.67 2.82
C ASN A 106 12.71 15.85 2.11
N ASP A 107 13.66 15.28 2.84
CA ASP A 107 14.86 14.70 2.24
C ASP A 107 14.69 13.21 2.00
N TYR A 108 14.78 12.83 0.74
CA TYR A 108 14.87 11.43 0.34
C TYR A 108 16.28 10.92 0.62
N HIS A 109 16.39 9.72 1.14
CA HIS A 109 17.67 9.04 1.29
C HIS A 109 17.61 7.67 0.62
N LYS A 110 18.76 7.19 0.16
CA LYS A 110 18.84 5.84 -0.40
C LYS A 110 18.56 4.81 0.71
N PRO A 111 17.55 3.93 0.54
CA PRO A 111 17.24 2.92 1.54
C PRO A 111 18.42 1.97 1.78
N ASP A 112 18.63 1.57 3.04
CA ASP A 112 19.60 0.53 3.40
C ASP A 112 18.90 -0.84 3.49
N TYR A 113 19.12 -1.67 2.49
CA TYR A 113 18.62 -3.05 2.43
C TYR A 113 19.63 -4.09 2.93
N SER A 114 20.72 -3.70 3.58
CA SER A 114 21.75 -4.63 4.07
C SER A 114 21.19 -5.68 5.03
N GLN A 115 20.14 -5.33 5.77
CA GLN A 115 19.43 -6.20 6.71
C GLN A 115 18.07 -6.69 6.20
N ALA A 116 17.72 -6.42 4.95
CA ALA A 116 16.49 -6.92 4.34
C ALA A 116 16.57 -8.43 4.07
N SER A 117 15.52 -9.18 4.43
CA SER A 117 15.42 -10.60 4.07
C SER A 117 15.27 -10.80 2.56
N GLY A 118 14.64 -9.85 1.88
CA GLY A 118 14.20 -9.96 0.49
C GLY A 118 12.76 -10.46 0.34
N LEU A 119 12.09 -10.77 1.45
CA LEU A 119 10.66 -11.05 1.50
C LEU A 119 9.92 -9.80 1.99
N ASN A 120 8.91 -9.37 1.24
CA ASN A 120 7.94 -8.40 1.68
C ASN A 120 6.71 -9.10 2.28
N VAL A 121 5.75 -8.35 2.78
CA VAL A 121 4.58 -8.94 3.45
C VAL A 121 3.28 -8.25 3.04
N ILE A 122 2.17 -8.93 3.25
CA ILE A 122 0.87 -8.29 3.35
C ILE A 122 0.85 -7.50 4.67
N ASP A 123 0.47 -6.23 4.60
CA ASP A 123 0.43 -5.35 5.76
C ASP A 123 -0.82 -5.61 6.61
N PHE A 124 -0.81 -6.72 7.35
CA PHE A 124 -1.93 -7.08 8.21
C PHE A 124 -2.23 -6.05 9.32
N PRO A 125 -1.24 -5.42 9.96
CA PRO A 125 -1.52 -4.33 10.90
C PRO A 125 -2.36 -3.21 10.29
N MET A 126 -2.05 -2.79 9.06
CA MET A 126 -2.85 -1.80 8.34
C MET A 126 -4.19 -2.39 7.87
N HIS A 127 -4.19 -3.60 7.32
CA HIS A 127 -5.39 -4.26 6.81
C HIS A 127 -6.51 -4.31 7.86
N TRP A 128 -6.20 -4.71 9.08
CA TRP A 128 -7.20 -4.77 10.15
C TRP A 128 -7.74 -3.41 10.60
N ASN A 129 -7.12 -2.32 10.17
CA ASN A 129 -7.56 -0.96 10.49
C ASN A 129 -8.27 -0.26 9.33
N PHE A 130 -8.51 -0.93 8.21
CA PHE A 130 -9.25 -0.38 7.06
C PHE A 130 -10.78 -0.28 7.27
N SER A 131 -11.25 -0.28 8.51
CA SER A 131 -12.66 0.13 8.76
C SER A 131 -12.93 1.51 8.14
N ASN A 132 -11.91 2.38 8.11
CA ASN A 132 -11.84 3.58 7.29
C ASN A 132 -10.37 3.99 7.04
N ALA A 133 -10.14 4.84 6.05
CA ALA A 133 -8.81 5.29 5.66
C ALA A 133 -8.05 6.00 6.80
N SER A 134 -8.74 6.78 7.64
CA SER A 134 -8.12 7.50 8.76
C SER A 134 -7.54 6.55 9.81
N GLN A 135 -8.24 5.45 10.12
CA GLN A 135 -7.72 4.42 11.04
C GLN A 135 -6.51 3.70 10.43
N ALA A 136 -6.58 3.34 9.15
CA ALA A 136 -5.45 2.75 8.43
C ALA A 136 -4.23 3.70 8.40
N TYR A 137 -4.45 4.98 8.18
CA TYR A 137 -3.41 6.01 8.25
C TYR A 137 -2.79 6.13 9.65
N GLY A 138 -3.57 5.89 10.70
CA GLY A 138 -3.08 5.85 12.08
C GLY A 138 -1.99 4.79 12.31
N MET A 139 -1.97 3.72 11.50
CA MET A 139 -0.99 2.62 11.63
C MET A 139 0.42 2.99 11.18
N ARG A 140 0.62 4.12 10.50
CA ARG A 140 1.94 4.60 10.04
C ARG A 140 3.00 4.67 11.15
N GLY A 141 2.58 4.85 12.38
CA GLY A 141 3.48 4.85 13.54
C GLY A 141 4.16 3.49 13.82
N GLN A 142 3.79 2.42 13.11
CA GLN A 142 4.42 1.10 13.20
C GLN A 142 5.33 0.78 12.00
N ASP A 143 5.43 1.66 11.02
CA ASP A 143 6.16 1.40 9.76
C ASP A 143 7.66 1.19 9.97
N TYR A 144 8.24 1.79 11.00
CA TYR A 144 9.64 1.61 11.37
C TYR A 144 9.99 0.16 11.79
N ASN A 145 9.00 -0.68 12.11
CA ASN A 145 9.24 -2.09 12.44
C ASN A 145 9.52 -2.96 11.21
N TYR A 146 9.11 -2.52 10.01
CA TYR A 146 9.46 -3.19 8.76
C TYR A 146 10.85 -2.78 8.31
N ASN A 147 11.53 -3.64 7.54
CA ASN A 147 12.75 -3.21 6.88
C ASN A 147 12.47 -2.06 5.89
N ASP A 148 11.38 -2.18 5.10
CA ASP A 148 10.83 -1.08 4.31
C ASP A 148 9.33 -1.26 4.08
N ALA A 149 8.51 -0.51 4.79
CA ALA A 149 7.05 -0.55 4.65
C ALA A 149 6.54 -0.08 3.27
N THR A 150 7.38 0.61 2.48
CA THR A 150 7.03 1.07 1.13
C THR A 150 6.64 -0.08 0.20
N TRP A 151 7.19 -1.26 0.44
CA TRP A 151 6.98 -2.43 -0.41
C TRP A 151 5.96 -3.44 0.12
N ASN A 152 5.30 -3.15 1.24
CA ASN A 152 4.23 -4.00 1.75
C ASN A 152 3.02 -3.97 0.81
N VAL A 153 2.36 -5.11 0.62
CA VAL A 153 1.08 -5.19 -0.08
C VAL A 153 -0.04 -4.77 0.85
N VAL A 154 -0.87 -3.84 0.39
CA VAL A 154 -1.99 -3.28 1.17
C VAL A 154 -3.32 -3.54 0.47
N TYR A 155 -4.33 -3.95 1.22
CA TYR A 155 -5.69 -4.17 0.72
C TYR A 155 -6.73 -3.93 1.83
N VAL A 156 -7.96 -3.64 1.43
CA VAL A 156 -9.10 -3.48 2.35
C VAL A 156 -9.72 -4.83 2.64
N ASP A 157 -10.10 -5.59 1.62
CA ASP A 157 -10.61 -6.96 1.76
C ASP A 157 -9.88 -7.93 0.82
N SER A 158 -10.03 -9.21 1.09
CA SER A 158 -9.42 -10.29 0.34
C SER A 158 -10.40 -11.47 0.20
N HIS A 159 -9.87 -12.60 -0.28
CA HIS A 159 -10.64 -13.85 -0.34
C HIS A 159 -10.86 -14.49 1.04
N ASP A 160 -10.12 -14.05 2.09
CA ASP A 160 -10.22 -14.61 3.44
C ASP A 160 -10.85 -13.64 4.43
N TYR A 161 -10.50 -12.35 4.35
CA TYR A 161 -10.84 -11.37 5.39
C TYR A 161 -11.22 -10.01 4.82
N GLY A 162 -12.12 -9.32 5.52
CA GLY A 162 -12.21 -7.87 5.57
C GLY A 162 -11.56 -7.33 6.85
N PRO A 163 -11.58 -6.01 7.07
CA PRO A 163 -10.98 -5.40 8.26
C PRO A 163 -11.63 -5.88 9.57
N ASN A 164 -10.86 -6.61 10.39
CA ASN A 164 -11.32 -7.20 11.67
C ASN A 164 -12.56 -8.11 11.57
N MET A 165 -12.82 -8.73 10.42
CA MET A 165 -14.00 -9.55 10.17
C MET A 165 -13.73 -10.60 9.09
N ASP A 166 -14.49 -11.70 9.15
CA ASP A 166 -14.40 -12.80 8.18
C ASP A 166 -15.35 -12.61 6.99
N ASN A 167 -15.67 -11.37 6.66
CA ASN A 167 -16.55 -11.03 5.54
C ASN A 167 -15.96 -9.91 4.68
N ARG A 168 -16.47 -9.80 3.45
CA ARG A 168 -16.15 -8.70 2.54
C ARG A 168 -16.50 -7.37 3.20
N TYR A 169 -15.68 -6.37 2.97
CA TYR A 169 -15.88 -5.05 3.56
C TYR A 169 -17.29 -4.50 3.25
N PRO A 170 -18.10 -4.21 4.28
CA PRO A 170 -19.48 -3.79 4.10
C PRO A 170 -19.62 -2.28 3.83
N GLY A 171 -18.51 -1.53 3.84
CA GLY A 171 -18.52 -0.09 3.68
C GLY A 171 -19.29 0.38 2.46
N ASP A 172 -19.89 1.55 2.55
CA ASP A 172 -20.61 2.16 1.43
C ASP A 172 -19.66 2.66 0.33
N THR A 173 -20.22 3.22 -0.72
CA THR A 173 -19.44 3.71 -1.88
C THR A 173 -18.48 4.84 -1.48
N ASN A 174 -18.85 5.68 -0.52
CA ASN A 174 -17.99 6.78 -0.03
C ASN A 174 -16.82 6.24 0.77
N ALA A 175 -17.05 5.28 1.66
CA ALA A 175 -15.99 4.62 2.44
C ALA A 175 -15.00 3.90 1.52
N TRP A 176 -15.48 3.21 0.48
CA TRP A 176 -14.63 2.60 -0.53
C TRP A 176 -13.81 3.62 -1.31
N ALA A 177 -14.42 4.72 -1.75
CA ALA A 177 -13.71 5.77 -2.47
C ALA A 177 -12.57 6.36 -1.62
N GLU A 178 -12.82 6.62 -0.33
CA GLU A 178 -11.80 7.14 0.57
C GLU A 178 -10.67 6.14 0.83
N ASN A 179 -11.01 4.88 1.07
CA ASN A 179 -10.02 3.81 1.23
C ASN A 179 -9.16 3.64 -0.04
N MET A 180 -9.77 3.70 -1.24
CA MET A 180 -9.06 3.63 -2.51
C MET A 180 -8.13 4.83 -2.70
N THR A 181 -8.60 6.05 -2.43
CA THR A 181 -7.75 7.26 -2.51
C THR A 181 -6.54 7.11 -1.60
N TYR A 182 -6.74 6.63 -0.38
CA TYR A 182 -5.65 6.39 0.57
C TYR A 182 -4.68 5.31 0.06
N MET A 183 -5.15 4.13 -0.34
CA MET A 183 -4.30 3.04 -0.83
C MET A 183 -3.47 3.45 -2.05
N TRP A 184 -4.00 4.26 -2.95
CA TRP A 184 -3.32 4.68 -4.17
C TRP A 184 -2.33 5.82 -3.98
N THR A 185 -2.47 6.61 -2.92
CA THR A 185 -1.61 7.78 -2.67
C THR A 185 -0.62 7.58 -1.55
N PHE A 186 -0.93 6.76 -0.55
CA PHE A 186 -0.02 6.46 0.55
C PHE A 186 1.01 5.37 0.17
N ARG A 187 1.84 4.96 1.11
CA ARG A 187 2.86 3.93 0.92
C ARG A 187 2.26 2.53 0.75
N GLY A 188 3.02 1.60 0.17
CA GLY A 188 2.63 0.24 -0.11
C GLY A 188 2.17 0.01 -1.54
N ILE A 189 2.01 -1.25 -1.89
CA ILE A 189 1.52 -1.71 -3.18
C ILE A 189 0.04 -2.01 -3.05
N PRO A 190 -0.86 -1.20 -3.65
CA PRO A 190 -2.29 -1.43 -3.54
C PRO A 190 -2.69 -2.71 -4.25
N CYS A 191 -3.46 -3.55 -3.57
CA CYS A 191 -4.06 -4.76 -4.11
C CYS A 191 -5.58 -4.68 -3.95
N LEU A 192 -6.31 -4.86 -5.03
CA LEU A 192 -7.76 -4.86 -5.05
C LEU A 192 -8.26 -6.29 -5.24
N TYR A 193 -9.07 -6.77 -4.32
CA TYR A 193 -9.76 -8.05 -4.51
C TYR A 193 -10.86 -7.89 -5.56
N TYR A 194 -11.04 -8.89 -6.44
CA TYR A 194 -12.01 -8.79 -7.52
C TYR A 194 -13.42 -8.43 -7.00
N GLY A 195 -14.10 -7.56 -7.71
CA GLY A 195 -15.43 -7.09 -7.37
C GLY A 195 -15.49 -5.98 -6.32
N SER A 196 -14.40 -5.68 -5.60
CA SER A 196 -14.39 -4.57 -4.64
C SER A 196 -14.62 -3.23 -5.31
N GLU A 197 -14.26 -3.11 -6.58
CA GLU A 197 -14.50 -1.94 -7.41
C GLU A 197 -15.99 -1.63 -7.66
N ILE A 198 -16.87 -2.59 -7.43
CA ILE A 198 -18.35 -2.37 -7.49
C ILE A 198 -19.05 -2.79 -6.20
N ARG A 199 -18.29 -3.02 -5.12
CA ARG A 199 -18.82 -3.53 -3.84
C ARG A 199 -19.53 -4.87 -3.97
N PHE A 200 -19.02 -5.72 -4.86
CA PHE A 200 -19.58 -7.06 -5.09
C PHE A 200 -19.57 -7.87 -3.79
N LYS A 201 -20.76 -8.42 -3.44
CA LYS A 201 -20.94 -9.21 -2.21
C LYS A 201 -20.51 -8.48 -0.92
N ALA A 202 -20.62 -7.15 -0.87
CA ALA A 202 -20.30 -6.37 0.32
C ALA A 202 -21.02 -6.92 1.55
N GLY A 203 -20.31 -7.20 2.63
CA GLY A 203 -20.83 -7.77 3.88
C GLY A 203 -21.09 -9.28 3.84
N ALA A 204 -20.92 -9.96 2.72
CA ALA A 204 -21.01 -11.42 2.68
C ALA A 204 -19.78 -12.05 3.35
N ASP A 205 -19.98 -13.17 4.06
CA ASP A 205 -18.85 -13.92 4.62
C ASP A 205 -17.87 -14.29 3.51
N ALA A 206 -16.58 -14.02 3.72
CA ALA A 206 -15.55 -14.29 2.72
C ALA A 206 -15.42 -15.79 2.46
N ASP A 207 -15.39 -16.58 3.55
CA ASP A 207 -15.33 -18.03 3.50
C ASP A 207 -16.17 -18.64 4.63
N LYS A 208 -17.04 -19.58 4.27
CA LYS A 208 -17.77 -20.42 5.24
C LYS A 208 -17.37 -21.88 5.18
N GLY A 209 -16.28 -22.18 4.49
CA GLY A 209 -15.83 -23.54 4.28
C GLY A 209 -16.87 -24.38 3.51
N PRO A 210 -16.86 -25.70 3.67
CA PRO A 210 -17.72 -26.60 2.90
C PRO A 210 -19.21 -26.51 3.25
N SER A 211 -19.59 -25.75 4.26
CA SER A 211 -20.96 -25.69 4.77
C SER A 211 -21.87 -24.68 4.07
N ALA A 212 -21.33 -23.82 3.21
CA ALA A 212 -22.11 -22.82 2.49
C ALA A 212 -21.89 -22.90 0.97
N PRO A 213 -22.95 -22.73 0.15
CA PRO A 213 -22.80 -22.61 -1.29
C PRO A 213 -21.93 -21.40 -1.65
N LEU A 214 -20.97 -21.59 -2.57
CA LEU A 214 -20.00 -20.58 -2.96
C LEU A 214 -20.64 -19.27 -3.44
N GLU A 215 -21.76 -19.36 -4.13
CA GLU A 215 -22.50 -18.20 -4.65
C GLU A 215 -23.04 -17.26 -3.55
N LYS A 216 -23.11 -17.72 -2.30
CA LYS A 216 -23.55 -16.95 -1.13
C LYS A 216 -22.39 -16.30 -0.37
N THR A 217 -21.16 -16.62 -0.73
CA THR A 217 -19.96 -16.13 -0.06
C THR A 217 -19.33 -14.96 -0.82
N GLY A 218 -18.34 -14.32 -0.20
CA GLY A 218 -17.51 -13.30 -0.84
C GLY A 218 -16.66 -13.83 -1.99
N ARG A 219 -16.57 -15.16 -2.15
CA ARG A 219 -15.89 -15.87 -3.24
C ARG A 219 -16.81 -16.24 -4.40
N ALA A 220 -18.03 -15.69 -4.45
CA ALA A 220 -18.98 -16.00 -5.51
C ALA A 220 -18.43 -15.69 -6.91
N TYR A 221 -18.99 -16.35 -7.92
CA TYR A 221 -18.64 -16.09 -9.32
C TYR A 221 -18.92 -14.63 -9.69
N TYR A 222 -17.93 -13.99 -10.29
CA TYR A 222 -17.98 -12.57 -10.65
C TYR A 222 -18.19 -12.34 -12.16
N GLY A 223 -18.07 -13.40 -12.98
CA GLY A 223 -18.08 -13.32 -14.44
C GLY A 223 -19.26 -12.58 -15.03
N ASP A 224 -20.45 -12.72 -14.42
CA ASP A 224 -21.68 -12.02 -14.87
C ASP A 224 -21.55 -10.49 -14.90
N ASN A 225 -20.56 -9.92 -14.14
CA ASN A 225 -20.30 -8.49 -14.08
C ASN A 225 -19.27 -8.01 -15.14
N ILE A 226 -18.61 -8.95 -15.82
CA ILE A 226 -17.56 -8.65 -16.83
C ILE A 226 -17.90 -9.21 -18.21
N GLU A 227 -19.08 -9.78 -18.39
CA GLU A 227 -19.56 -10.22 -19.71
C GLU A 227 -19.74 -9.04 -20.65
N GLY A 228 -19.33 -9.25 -21.92
CA GLY A 228 -19.44 -8.22 -22.95
C GLY A 228 -18.12 -7.99 -23.69
N THR A 229 -17.98 -6.82 -24.25
CA THR A 229 -16.77 -6.43 -25.00
C THR A 229 -16.19 -5.14 -24.43
N VAL A 230 -14.88 -5.05 -24.44
CA VAL A 230 -14.12 -3.83 -24.13
C VAL A 230 -12.78 -3.86 -24.84
N THR A 231 -12.35 -2.73 -25.35
CA THR A 231 -11.02 -2.55 -25.93
C THR A 231 -10.21 -1.63 -25.03
N ALA A 232 -9.18 -2.15 -24.36
CA ALA A 232 -8.22 -1.32 -23.64
C ALA A 232 -7.31 -0.64 -24.68
N THR A 233 -7.22 0.68 -24.63
CA THR A 233 -6.43 1.49 -25.59
C THR A 233 -5.16 2.02 -24.95
N ASP A 234 -5.17 2.24 -23.65
CA ASP A 234 -4.03 2.63 -22.82
C ASP A 234 -4.38 2.31 -21.37
N PHE A 235 -3.44 2.49 -20.47
CA PHE A 235 -3.63 2.28 -19.04
C PHE A 235 -4.73 3.19 -18.48
N GLY A 236 -5.84 2.59 -18.08
CA GLY A 236 -7.03 3.31 -17.61
C GLY A 236 -7.89 3.94 -18.73
N GLU A 237 -7.57 3.69 -20.00
CA GLU A 237 -8.41 4.09 -21.12
C GLU A 237 -9.01 2.88 -21.82
N TYR A 238 -10.25 2.99 -22.25
CA TYR A 238 -10.97 1.95 -22.99
C TYR A 238 -11.98 2.53 -23.97
N THR A 239 -12.32 1.74 -24.96
CA THR A 239 -13.36 2.03 -25.96
C THR A 239 -14.24 0.80 -26.18
N ASN A 240 -15.34 0.99 -26.89
CA ASN A 240 -16.23 -0.11 -27.33
C ASN A 240 -16.74 -1.00 -26.19
N ALA A 241 -16.96 -0.43 -25.00
CA ALA A 241 -17.55 -1.18 -23.90
C ALA A 241 -19.04 -1.49 -24.16
N SER A 242 -19.43 -2.76 -23.97
CA SER A 242 -20.82 -3.22 -24.12
C SER A 242 -21.13 -4.32 -23.11
N GLY A 243 -22.42 -4.61 -22.90
CA GLY A 243 -22.86 -5.63 -21.97
C GLY A 243 -22.61 -5.29 -20.49
N ALA A 244 -22.47 -6.29 -19.63
CA ALA A 244 -22.31 -6.11 -18.20
C ALA A 244 -20.99 -5.41 -17.84
N VAL A 245 -19.91 -5.68 -18.59
CA VAL A 245 -18.62 -5.02 -18.36
C VAL A 245 -18.71 -3.51 -18.54
N LYS A 246 -19.57 -3.01 -19.44
CA LYS A 246 -19.80 -1.57 -19.58
C LYS A 246 -20.37 -0.99 -18.29
N ALA A 247 -21.43 -1.59 -17.74
CA ALA A 247 -22.05 -1.13 -16.49
C ALA A 247 -21.06 -1.17 -15.31
N THR A 248 -20.22 -2.20 -15.24
CA THR A 248 -19.15 -2.29 -14.25
C THR A 248 -18.15 -1.15 -14.40
N LEU A 249 -17.65 -0.89 -15.60
CA LEU A 249 -16.66 0.17 -15.85
C LEU A 249 -17.25 1.60 -15.64
N GLU A 250 -18.55 1.78 -15.84
CA GLU A 250 -19.25 3.05 -15.63
C GLU A 250 -19.67 3.28 -14.16
N ASN A 251 -19.52 2.29 -13.29
CA ASN A 251 -19.75 2.46 -11.85
C ASN A 251 -18.81 3.55 -11.27
N PRO A 252 -19.25 4.35 -10.29
CA PRO A 252 -18.44 5.43 -9.71
C PRO A 252 -17.06 5.00 -9.18
N LEU A 253 -16.94 3.81 -8.57
CA LEU A 253 -15.66 3.35 -8.01
C LEU A 253 -14.64 2.96 -9.09
N PRO A 254 -14.96 2.19 -10.15
CA PRO A 254 -14.04 2.00 -11.27
C PRO A 254 -13.60 3.29 -11.96
N GLN A 255 -14.51 4.27 -12.11
CA GLN A 255 -14.14 5.59 -12.63
C GLN A 255 -13.16 6.33 -11.70
N HIS A 256 -13.34 6.18 -10.40
CA HIS A 256 -12.43 6.70 -9.39
C HIS A 256 -11.04 6.02 -9.46
N LEU A 257 -11.03 4.69 -9.50
CA LEU A 257 -9.80 3.90 -9.67
C LEU A 257 -9.05 4.24 -10.97
N ARG A 258 -9.79 4.52 -12.04
CA ARG A 258 -9.23 4.94 -13.32
C ARG A 258 -8.38 6.20 -13.18
N ASP A 259 -8.90 7.22 -12.49
CA ASP A 259 -8.14 8.44 -12.21
C ASP A 259 -6.99 8.20 -11.24
N LEU A 260 -7.22 7.46 -10.15
CA LEU A 260 -6.17 7.11 -9.18
C LEU A 260 -5.01 6.34 -9.83
N ASN A 261 -5.31 5.39 -10.71
CA ASN A 261 -4.30 4.66 -11.46
C ASN A 261 -3.46 5.59 -12.34
N LYS A 262 -4.09 6.52 -13.06
CA LYS A 262 -3.39 7.50 -13.89
C LYS A 262 -2.50 8.42 -13.05
N ILE A 263 -3.03 8.92 -11.94
CA ILE A 263 -2.30 9.78 -11.00
C ILE A 263 -1.08 9.04 -10.43
N ARG A 264 -1.28 7.83 -9.90
CA ARG A 264 -0.18 7.04 -9.32
C ARG A 264 0.89 6.71 -10.36
N ARG A 265 0.48 6.37 -11.59
CA ARG A 265 1.42 6.05 -12.66
C ARG A 265 2.24 7.25 -13.12
N ALA A 266 1.64 8.44 -13.12
CA ALA A 266 2.31 9.67 -13.52
C ALA A 266 3.29 10.22 -12.47
N ILE A 267 3.18 9.80 -11.21
CA ILE A 267 3.92 10.38 -10.08
C ILE A 267 4.79 9.30 -9.42
N PRO A 268 6.10 9.23 -9.74
CA PRO A 268 7.01 8.24 -9.16
C PRO A 268 7.02 8.21 -7.63
N ALA A 269 6.91 9.38 -6.97
CA ALA A 269 6.82 9.46 -5.52
C ALA A 269 5.63 8.68 -4.94
N LEU A 270 4.49 8.61 -5.63
CA LEU A 270 3.34 7.81 -5.19
C LEU A 270 3.56 6.31 -5.36
N GLN A 271 4.47 5.90 -6.24
CA GLN A 271 4.79 4.49 -6.48
C GLN A 271 5.82 3.96 -5.51
N LYS A 272 6.96 4.68 -5.35
CA LYS A 272 8.19 4.19 -4.70
C LYS A 272 8.69 5.11 -3.58
N GLY A 273 8.05 6.29 -3.37
CA GLY A 273 8.57 7.33 -2.51
C GLY A 273 8.50 6.99 -1.03
N GLN A 274 9.49 7.47 -0.30
CA GLN A 274 9.43 7.64 1.14
C GLN A 274 8.37 8.70 1.50
N TYR A 275 7.90 8.69 2.74
CA TYR A 275 6.90 9.66 3.18
C TYR A 275 7.27 10.36 4.49
N SER A 276 6.63 11.50 4.75
CA SER A 276 6.66 12.20 6.03
C SER A 276 5.36 12.96 6.25
N ASN A 277 4.95 13.13 7.49
CA ASN A 277 3.90 14.05 7.91
C ASN A 277 4.43 15.28 8.66
N THR A 278 5.74 15.47 8.73
CA THR A 278 6.37 16.66 9.34
C THR A 278 5.96 17.92 8.59
N GLY A 279 5.44 18.91 9.31
CA GLY A 279 4.95 20.16 8.68
C GLY A 279 3.68 20.00 7.85
N CYS A 280 2.91 18.93 8.05
CA CYS A 280 1.61 18.71 7.45
C CYS A 280 0.52 18.85 8.53
N ASP A 281 -0.31 19.89 8.41
CA ASP A 281 -1.45 20.13 9.29
C ASP A 281 -2.74 19.76 8.55
N GLY A 282 -3.25 18.57 8.81
CA GLY A 282 -4.44 17.97 8.20
C GLY A 282 -4.61 16.54 8.68
N SER A 283 -5.83 16.02 8.74
CA SER A 283 -6.16 14.71 9.34
C SER A 283 -5.49 13.54 8.60
N MET A 284 -5.44 13.59 7.28
CA MET A 284 -4.74 12.64 6.42
C MET A 284 -3.87 13.39 5.43
N ALA A 285 -2.88 14.13 5.96
CA ALA A 285 -1.95 14.94 5.16
C ALA A 285 -0.53 14.39 5.29
N PHE A 286 0.16 14.27 4.18
CA PHE A 286 1.53 13.75 4.12
C PHE A 286 2.26 14.22 2.86
N LYS A 287 3.57 14.11 2.89
CA LYS A 287 4.48 14.33 1.76
C LYS A 287 5.06 13.01 1.29
N ARG A 288 5.36 12.89 0.00
CA ARG A 288 6.16 11.77 -0.52
C ARG A 288 7.24 12.29 -1.45
N ARG A 289 8.41 11.64 -1.44
CA ARG A 289 9.50 11.93 -2.37
C ARG A 289 10.19 10.64 -2.79
N TYR A 290 10.56 10.58 -4.06
CA TYR A 290 11.41 9.55 -4.64
C TYR A 290 12.48 10.20 -5.47
N VAL A 291 13.72 9.76 -5.32
CA VAL A 291 14.88 10.28 -6.07
C VAL A 291 15.71 9.12 -6.61
N ASP A 292 16.01 9.19 -7.89
CA ASP A 292 17.02 8.36 -8.54
C ASP A 292 17.82 9.21 -9.55
N ASP A 293 18.62 8.57 -10.41
CA ASP A 293 19.47 9.29 -11.37
C ASP A 293 18.67 10.07 -12.40
N GLU A 294 17.42 9.66 -12.70
CA GLU A 294 16.56 10.24 -13.74
C GLU A 294 15.46 11.14 -13.17
N VAL A 295 15.02 10.89 -11.94
CA VAL A 295 13.83 11.51 -11.37
C VAL A 295 14.07 12.05 -9.97
N ASP A 296 13.54 13.23 -9.68
CA ASP A 296 13.27 13.75 -8.35
C ASP A 296 11.78 14.12 -8.29
N SER A 297 10.98 13.28 -7.71
CA SER A 297 9.52 13.44 -7.63
C SER A 297 9.10 13.75 -6.20
N PHE A 298 8.54 14.94 -5.97
CA PHE A 298 8.04 15.38 -4.67
C PHE A 298 6.56 15.76 -4.76
N VAL A 299 5.75 15.23 -3.85
CA VAL A 299 4.30 15.40 -3.85
C VAL A 299 3.74 15.64 -2.46
N LEU A 300 2.73 16.51 -2.37
CA LEU A 300 1.94 16.78 -1.18
C LEU A 300 0.56 16.15 -1.39
N VAL A 301 0.06 15.46 -0.38
CA VAL A 301 -1.26 14.79 -0.44
C VAL A 301 -2.05 15.13 0.79
N THR A 302 -3.33 15.52 0.61
CA THR A 302 -4.33 15.51 1.67
C THR A 302 -5.61 14.84 1.17
N ILE A 303 -6.29 14.12 2.06
CA ILE A 303 -7.48 13.31 1.74
C ILE A 303 -8.62 13.71 2.66
N GLY A 304 -9.81 13.94 2.07
CA GLY A 304 -11.06 14.16 2.79
C GLY A 304 -11.18 15.50 3.51
N GLY A 305 -10.11 16.29 3.52
CA GLY A 305 -10.04 17.58 4.20
C GLY A 305 -8.90 18.46 3.70
N ASP A 306 -9.02 19.77 3.93
CA ASP A 306 -7.95 20.70 3.61
C ASP A 306 -6.78 20.55 4.59
N ALA A 307 -5.59 20.97 4.16
CA ALA A 307 -4.36 20.91 4.92
C ALA A 307 -3.46 22.11 4.67
N THR A 308 -2.55 22.35 5.61
CA THR A 308 -1.43 23.28 5.45
C THR A 308 -0.13 22.48 5.43
N PHE A 309 0.69 22.72 4.43
CA PHE A 309 2.04 22.17 4.29
C PHE A 309 3.05 23.29 4.43
N THR A 310 4.03 23.13 5.32
CA THR A 310 5.02 24.16 5.67
C THR A 310 6.45 23.71 5.42
N ASN A 311 7.36 24.69 5.31
CA ASN A 311 8.78 24.46 5.11
C ASN A 311 9.08 23.60 3.87
N LEU A 312 8.43 23.91 2.77
CA LEU A 312 8.52 23.16 1.52
C LEU A 312 9.72 23.60 0.67
N PRO A 313 10.29 22.71 -0.15
CA PRO A 313 11.24 23.09 -1.20
C PRO A 313 10.65 24.10 -2.18
N ALA A 314 11.50 25.01 -2.69
CA ALA A 314 11.09 25.94 -3.72
C ALA A 314 10.57 25.23 -4.97
N GLY A 315 9.63 25.86 -5.68
CA GLY A 315 9.14 25.33 -6.95
C GLY A 315 7.70 25.69 -7.25
N THR A 316 7.25 25.23 -8.40
CA THR A 316 5.85 25.32 -8.84
C THR A 316 5.16 23.98 -8.54
N TYR A 317 4.12 24.05 -7.76
CA TYR A 317 3.30 22.90 -7.34
C TYR A 317 1.97 22.91 -8.08
N VAL A 318 1.65 21.84 -8.79
CA VAL A 318 0.41 21.68 -9.55
C VAL A 318 -0.45 20.61 -8.91
N ASP A 319 -1.69 20.95 -8.55
CA ASP A 319 -2.69 19.99 -8.08
C ASP A 319 -3.25 19.19 -9.27
N VAL A 320 -2.97 17.91 -9.31
CA VAL A 320 -3.42 17.03 -10.41
C VAL A 320 -4.93 16.74 -10.38
N ILE A 321 -5.62 17.13 -9.32
CA ILE A 321 -7.08 16.98 -9.18
C ILE A 321 -7.80 18.16 -9.82
N THR A 322 -7.41 19.39 -9.48
CA THR A 322 -8.09 20.63 -9.91
C THR A 322 -7.38 21.34 -11.06
N GLY A 323 -6.05 21.18 -11.15
CA GLY A 323 -5.18 21.96 -12.03
C GLY A 323 -4.70 23.27 -11.38
N ASP A 324 -5.03 23.53 -10.11
CA ASP A 324 -4.50 24.69 -9.38
C ASP A 324 -2.97 24.66 -9.32
N SER A 325 -2.35 25.82 -9.41
CA SER A 325 -0.89 25.96 -9.46
C SER A 325 -0.41 27.04 -8.50
N LYS A 326 0.59 26.71 -7.71
CA LYS A 326 1.19 27.60 -6.70
C LYS A 326 2.71 27.58 -6.82
N THR A 327 3.33 28.76 -6.96
CA THR A 327 4.79 28.89 -6.95
C THR A 327 5.23 29.45 -5.60
N ILE A 328 6.19 28.79 -4.96
CA ILE A 328 6.71 29.18 -3.64
C ILE A 328 8.24 29.25 -3.65
N ALA A 329 8.78 30.08 -2.78
CA ALA A 329 10.21 30.11 -2.46
C ALA A 329 10.57 28.99 -1.46
N GLU A 330 11.86 28.76 -1.27
CA GLU A 330 12.38 27.82 -0.27
C GLU A 330 11.83 28.12 1.13
N GLY A 331 11.40 27.10 1.84
CA GLY A 331 10.74 27.24 3.14
C GLY A 331 9.31 27.75 3.10
N GLY A 332 8.76 27.93 1.90
CA GLY A 332 7.39 28.39 1.70
C GLY A 332 6.34 27.39 2.17
N SER A 333 5.07 27.79 2.06
CA SER A 333 3.92 26.99 2.49
C SER A 333 2.85 26.92 1.42
N ILE A 334 2.11 25.79 1.42
CA ILE A 334 0.93 25.60 0.60
C ILE A 334 -0.26 25.28 1.50
N ILE A 335 -1.33 26.08 1.33
CA ILE A 335 -2.63 25.84 1.95
C ILE A 335 -3.57 25.33 0.86
N THR A 336 -4.17 24.17 1.09
CA THR A 336 -5.17 23.60 0.19
C THR A 336 -6.55 24.19 0.48
N SER A 337 -7.46 24.05 -0.46
CA SER A 337 -8.84 24.49 -0.29
C SER A 337 -9.81 23.61 -1.08
N GLY A 338 -11.02 23.47 -0.54
CA GLY A 338 -12.10 22.74 -1.19
C GLY A 338 -11.91 21.22 -1.24
N CYS A 339 -11.02 20.67 -0.43
CA CYS A 339 -10.82 19.23 -0.30
C CYS A 339 -11.78 18.65 0.72
N SER A 340 -13.08 18.64 0.45
CA SER A 340 -14.08 18.06 1.34
C SER A 340 -14.80 16.87 0.70
N GLY A 341 -15.22 15.94 1.54
CA GLY A 341 -15.96 14.76 1.16
C GLY A 341 -15.11 13.50 0.99
N ALA A 342 -15.72 12.37 1.24
CA ALA A 342 -15.08 11.08 1.20
C ALA A 342 -14.47 10.79 -0.18
N GLY A 343 -13.24 10.31 -0.19
CA GLY A 343 -12.48 10.01 -1.41
C GLY A 343 -11.92 11.22 -2.16
N ASN A 344 -12.30 12.46 -1.79
CA ASN A 344 -11.68 13.65 -2.37
C ASN A 344 -10.26 13.86 -1.87
N ALA A 345 -9.41 14.45 -2.69
CA ALA A 345 -8.01 14.72 -2.35
C ALA A 345 -7.52 16.02 -2.98
N ARG A 346 -6.39 16.52 -2.47
CA ARG A 346 -5.50 17.45 -3.19
C ARG A 346 -4.14 16.78 -3.28
N ILE A 347 -3.59 16.77 -4.49
CA ILE A 347 -2.33 16.12 -4.81
C ILE A 347 -1.46 17.12 -5.58
N TYR A 348 -0.65 17.88 -4.85
CA TYR A 348 0.23 18.91 -5.43
C TYR A 348 1.61 18.33 -5.73
N VAL A 349 1.99 18.29 -7.00
CA VAL A 349 3.28 17.80 -7.48
C VAL A 349 4.22 18.98 -7.72
N ASN A 350 5.43 18.94 -7.21
CA ASN A 350 6.46 19.94 -7.54
C ASN A 350 7.00 19.68 -8.95
N THR A 351 6.49 20.45 -9.91
CA THR A 351 6.84 20.31 -11.33
C THR A 351 8.15 21.00 -11.72
N SER A 352 8.81 21.68 -10.79
CA SER A 352 10.13 22.27 -11.01
C SER A 352 11.27 21.26 -10.80
N LEU A 353 10.99 20.05 -10.31
CA LEU A 353 11.98 19.02 -10.07
C LEU A 353 12.20 18.16 -11.32
N LYS A 354 13.36 17.49 -11.38
CA LYS A 354 13.80 16.68 -12.53
C LYS A 354 12.83 15.52 -12.78
N GLY A 355 12.36 15.38 -14.02
CA GLY A 355 11.53 14.25 -14.44
C GLY A 355 10.08 14.29 -13.91
N CYS A 356 9.62 15.44 -13.45
CA CYS A 356 8.26 15.65 -12.95
C CYS A 356 7.43 16.53 -13.90
N GLU A 357 7.39 16.18 -15.17
CA GLU A 357 6.64 16.92 -16.18
C GLU A 357 5.15 16.58 -16.10
N ILE A 358 4.40 17.35 -15.33
CA ILE A 358 2.94 17.26 -15.25
C ILE A 358 2.35 18.56 -15.77
N ALA A 359 1.63 18.46 -16.88
CA ALA A 359 1.07 19.62 -17.59
C ALA A 359 -0.15 20.25 -16.90
N GLY A 360 -0.68 19.63 -15.82
CA GLY A 360 -1.88 20.13 -15.14
C GLY A 360 -2.76 19.00 -14.59
N LYS A 361 -4.07 19.21 -14.65
CA LYS A 361 -5.07 18.25 -14.14
C LYS A 361 -5.00 16.89 -14.83
N ILE A 362 -4.93 15.81 -14.03
CA ILE A 362 -5.00 14.40 -14.47
C ILE A 362 -6.39 13.82 -14.23
N ALA A 363 -7.00 14.10 -13.07
CA ALA A 363 -8.33 13.59 -12.72
C ALA A 363 -9.39 14.07 -13.74
N LYS A 364 -10.17 13.12 -14.25
CA LYS A 364 -11.12 13.37 -15.33
C LYS A 364 -12.48 12.69 -15.15
N TYR A 365 -12.48 11.48 -14.57
CA TYR A 365 -13.65 10.60 -14.57
C TYR A 365 -14.30 10.45 -13.20
N SER A 366 -13.55 10.57 -12.13
CA SER A 366 -14.00 10.39 -10.76
C SER A 366 -15.00 11.49 -10.34
N SER A 367 -16.14 11.07 -9.81
CA SER A 367 -17.08 11.98 -9.15
C SER A 367 -16.65 12.34 -7.71
N PHE A 368 -15.64 11.67 -7.16
CA PHE A 368 -15.12 11.91 -5.80
C PHE A 368 -13.98 12.93 -5.80
N LEU A 369 -13.14 12.95 -6.83
CA LEU A 369 -12.03 13.91 -7.00
C LEU A 369 -12.56 15.22 -7.62
N LYS A 370 -12.66 16.27 -6.81
CA LYS A 370 -13.32 17.54 -7.18
C LYS A 370 -12.42 18.73 -6.96
#